data_0105332b1521f1153664c30d69cafccf
#
_entry.id   0105332b1521f1153664c30d69cafccf
#
_cell.length_a   1.000
_cell.length_b   1.000
_cell.length_c   1.000
_cell.angle_alpha   90.00
_cell.angle_beta   90.00
_cell.angle_gamma   90.00
#
_symmetry.space_group_name_H-M   'P 1'
#
loop_
_entity.id
_entity.type
_entity.pdbx_description
1 polymer ?
#
loop_
_entity_poly.entity_id
_entity_poly.type
_entity_poly.pdbx_seq_one_letter_code
_entity_poly.pdbx_strand_id
1 'polypeptide(L)'
;MIELLSEIERFRNWAATADKSFGEWETEYPDWEKIYLFVNRLIKETPVEKWNKGLLNEFLYILARDNECEIIIDALIENPKQFLYIAKQAVRFPDPDARWQIAYGLGEIHVNNEEKQTLLKQFLHDEDEYVRRRAQVAFEVE
;
A
#
# COMPACT_ATOMS: atom_id res chain seq x y z
N MET A 1 11.27 -4.78 11.62
CA MET A 1 11.81 -4.14 10.41
C MET A 1 12.68 -5.05 9.56
N ILE A 2 13.74 -5.59 10.15
CA ILE A 2 14.68 -6.47 9.44
C ILE A 2 13.96 -7.71 8.91
N GLU A 3 13.08 -8.28 9.69
CA GLU A 3 12.33 -9.48 9.28
C GLU A 3 11.46 -9.20 8.06
N LEU A 4 10.76 -8.05 8.05
CA LEU A 4 9.92 -7.68 6.91
C LEU A 4 10.76 -7.47 5.66
N LEU A 5 11.87 -6.73 5.77
CA LEU A 5 12.76 -6.49 4.63
C LEU A 5 13.30 -7.80 4.06
N SER A 6 13.64 -8.74 4.93
CA SER A 6 14.11 -10.05 4.53
C SER A 6 13.03 -10.84 3.76
N GLU A 7 11.78 -10.79 4.23
CA GLU A 7 10.68 -11.47 3.57
C GLU A 7 10.32 -10.83 2.23
N ILE A 8 10.41 -9.51 2.14
CA ILE A 8 10.18 -8.81 0.87
C ILE A 8 11.27 -9.17 -0.15
N GLU A 9 12.52 -9.27 0.30
CA GLU A 9 13.61 -9.70 -0.57
C GLU A 9 13.38 -11.11 -1.09
N ARG A 10 12.92 -12.01 -0.24
CA ARG A 10 12.55 -13.37 -0.66
C ARG A 10 11.47 -13.35 -1.71
N PHE A 11 10.45 -12.49 -1.54
CA PHE A 11 9.41 -12.31 -2.55
C PHE A 11 10.01 -11.82 -3.87
N ARG A 12 10.88 -10.82 -3.82
CA ARG A 12 11.50 -10.28 -5.05
C ARG A 12 12.30 -11.35 -5.79
N ASN A 13 13.05 -12.17 -5.06
CA ASN A 13 13.83 -13.23 -5.68
C ASN A 13 12.95 -14.28 -6.31
N TRP A 14 11.86 -14.65 -5.64
CA TRP A 14 10.87 -15.57 -6.20
C TRP A 14 10.23 -14.97 -7.45
N ALA A 15 9.80 -13.72 -7.39
CA ALA A 15 9.14 -13.03 -8.50
C ALA A 15 10.05 -12.92 -9.72
N ALA A 16 11.35 -12.78 -9.52
CA ALA A 16 12.32 -12.70 -10.62
C ALA A 16 12.45 -14.00 -11.39
N THR A 17 12.17 -15.13 -10.74
CA THR A 17 12.28 -16.47 -11.35
C THR A 17 10.94 -17.07 -11.73
N ALA A 18 9.83 -16.50 -11.24
CA ALA A 18 8.49 -17.04 -11.50
C ALA A 18 8.02 -16.67 -12.90
N ASP A 19 7.12 -17.49 -13.42
CA ASP A 19 6.42 -17.17 -14.65
C ASP A 19 5.41 -16.07 -14.38
N LYS A 20 5.65 -14.90 -14.98
CA LYS A 20 4.86 -13.70 -14.74
C LYS A 20 3.65 -13.56 -15.67
N SER A 21 3.37 -14.56 -16.48
CA SER A 21 2.33 -14.45 -17.51
C SER A 21 0.93 -14.21 -16.94
N PHE A 22 0.71 -14.52 -15.68
CA PHE A 22 -0.62 -14.40 -15.05
C PHE A 22 -0.76 -13.23 -14.09
N GLY A 23 0.35 -12.68 -13.56
CA GLY A 23 0.28 -11.57 -12.61
C GLY A 23 -0.38 -11.91 -11.27
N GLU A 24 -0.53 -13.18 -10.96
CA GLU A 24 -1.23 -13.64 -9.76
C GLU A 24 -0.27 -13.86 -8.60
N TRP A 25 0.27 -12.76 -8.09
CA TRP A 25 1.28 -12.80 -7.03
C TRP A 25 0.81 -13.48 -5.76
N GLU A 26 -0.45 -13.22 -5.36
CA GLU A 26 -0.99 -13.72 -4.09
C GLU A 26 -1.34 -15.20 -4.15
N THR A 27 -1.76 -15.68 -5.33
CA THR A 27 -2.12 -17.08 -5.51
C THR A 27 -0.88 -17.97 -5.54
N GLU A 28 0.21 -17.48 -6.11
CA GLU A 28 1.37 -18.30 -6.40
C GLU A 28 2.50 -18.22 -5.38
N TYR A 29 2.69 -17.08 -4.74
CA TYR A 29 3.73 -16.96 -3.73
C TYR A 29 3.29 -17.64 -2.43
N PRO A 30 4.08 -18.59 -1.89
CA PRO A 30 3.60 -19.42 -0.78
C PRO A 30 3.69 -18.80 0.60
N ASP A 31 4.47 -17.74 0.78
CA ASP A 31 4.82 -17.24 2.11
C ASP A 31 4.23 -15.85 2.43
N TRP A 32 3.08 -15.51 1.86
CA TRP A 32 2.40 -14.25 2.16
C TRP A 32 2.08 -14.08 3.65
N GLU A 33 1.78 -15.16 4.34
CA GLU A 33 1.45 -15.10 5.77
C GLU A 33 2.55 -14.45 6.59
N LYS A 34 3.80 -14.73 6.27
CA LYS A 34 4.95 -14.13 6.96
C LYS A 34 5.03 -12.63 6.68
N ILE A 35 4.78 -12.24 5.43
CA ILE A 35 4.75 -10.82 5.05
C ILE A 35 3.66 -10.10 5.82
N TYR A 36 2.45 -10.65 5.85
CA TYR A 36 1.34 -10.05 6.57
C TYR A 36 1.62 -9.91 8.06
N LEU A 37 2.20 -10.93 8.65
CA LEU A 37 2.56 -10.90 10.07
C LEU A 37 3.51 -9.73 10.39
N PHE A 38 4.58 -9.61 9.60
CA PHE A 38 5.58 -8.58 9.84
C PHE A 38 5.10 -7.19 9.46
N VAL A 39 4.24 -7.06 8.44
CA VAL A 39 3.59 -5.79 8.09
C VAL A 39 2.71 -5.32 9.25
N ASN A 40 1.87 -6.19 9.78
CA ASN A 40 1.00 -5.84 10.90
C ASN A 40 1.79 -5.40 12.12
N ARG A 41 2.86 -6.13 12.41
CA ARG A 41 3.75 -5.80 13.53
C ARG A 41 4.39 -4.42 13.34
N LEU A 42 4.89 -4.16 12.14
CA LEU A 42 5.53 -2.88 11.84
C LEU A 42 4.57 -1.72 11.98
N ILE A 43 3.37 -1.85 11.43
CA ILE A 43 2.35 -0.79 11.49
C ILE A 43 1.97 -0.48 12.94
N LYS A 44 1.84 -1.50 13.78
CA LYS A 44 1.40 -1.33 15.16
C LYS A 44 2.51 -0.85 16.08
N GLU A 45 3.74 -1.29 15.86
CA GLU A 45 4.83 -1.08 16.81
C GLU A 45 5.75 0.09 16.48
N THR A 46 5.83 0.50 15.22
CA THR A 46 6.79 1.52 14.80
C THR A 46 6.11 2.67 14.06
N PRO A 47 6.10 3.88 14.66
CA PRO A 47 5.57 5.05 13.95
C PRO A 47 6.25 5.27 12.61
N VAL A 48 5.47 5.61 11.59
CA VAL A 48 5.97 5.77 10.22
C VAL A 48 7.06 6.83 10.14
N GLU A 49 7.01 7.85 10.98
CA GLU A 49 8.03 8.90 11.01
C GLU A 49 9.43 8.36 11.30
N LYS A 50 9.50 7.15 11.87
CA LYS A 50 10.77 6.49 12.17
C LYS A 50 11.24 5.55 11.07
N TRP A 51 10.43 5.33 10.04
CA TRP A 51 10.85 4.49 8.92
C TRP A 51 11.80 5.29 8.04
N ASN A 52 12.88 4.64 7.58
CA ASN A 52 13.72 5.28 6.57
C ASN A 52 13.06 5.15 5.20
N LYS A 53 13.58 5.90 4.24
CA LYS A 53 13.03 5.93 2.88
C LYS A 53 13.07 4.55 2.21
N GLY A 54 14.12 3.79 2.46
CA GLY A 54 14.24 2.44 1.90
C GLY A 54 13.14 1.52 2.38
N LEU A 55 12.85 1.53 3.68
CA LEU A 55 11.76 0.72 4.24
C LEU A 55 10.41 1.15 3.68
N LEU A 56 10.17 2.44 3.57
CA LEU A 56 8.91 2.94 3.02
C LEU A 56 8.74 2.49 1.57
N ASN A 57 9.78 2.57 0.75
CA ASN A 57 9.72 2.13 -0.64
C ASN A 57 9.46 0.63 -0.75
N GLU A 58 10.09 -0.17 0.10
CA GLU A 58 9.85 -1.61 0.12
C GLU A 58 8.44 -1.95 0.56
N PHE A 59 7.93 -1.21 1.53
CA PHE A 59 6.54 -1.37 1.98
C PHE A 59 5.56 -1.08 0.84
N LEU A 60 5.76 0.02 0.12
CA LEU A 60 4.89 0.38 -1.00
C LEU A 60 5.02 -0.62 -2.15
N TYR A 61 6.22 -1.17 -2.37
CA TYR A 61 6.42 -2.24 -3.35
C TYR A 61 5.56 -3.45 -3.02
N ILE A 62 5.62 -3.94 -1.78
CA ILE A 62 4.88 -5.16 -1.42
C ILE A 62 3.36 -4.88 -1.34
N LEU A 63 2.97 -3.68 -0.95
CA LEU A 63 1.58 -3.26 -1.01
C LEU A 63 1.04 -3.40 -2.43
N ALA A 64 1.82 -2.95 -3.43
CA ALA A 64 1.41 -3.03 -4.82
C ALA A 64 1.20 -4.47 -5.29
N ARG A 65 1.94 -5.41 -4.74
CA ARG A 65 1.83 -6.83 -5.10
C ARG A 65 0.64 -7.51 -4.42
N ASP A 66 0.17 -6.99 -3.29
CA ASP A 66 -1.00 -7.49 -2.56
C ASP A 66 -2.28 -6.84 -3.11
N ASN A 67 -2.49 -6.97 -4.41
CA ASN A 67 -3.53 -6.20 -5.10
C ASN A 67 -4.85 -6.96 -5.32
N GLU A 68 -4.97 -8.19 -4.87
CA GLU A 68 -6.22 -8.96 -4.93
C GLU A 68 -6.82 -9.16 -3.55
N CYS A 69 -6.06 -9.70 -2.60
CA CYS A 69 -6.55 -9.91 -1.23
C CYS A 69 -6.59 -8.62 -0.42
N GLU A 70 -5.74 -7.67 -0.71
CA GLU A 70 -5.75 -6.33 -0.11
C GLU A 70 -5.64 -6.36 1.43
N ILE A 71 -4.89 -7.31 1.95
CA ILE A 71 -4.72 -7.49 3.40
C ILE A 71 -3.86 -6.37 3.99
N ILE A 72 -2.83 -5.93 3.24
CA ILE A 72 -1.94 -4.88 3.71
C ILE A 72 -2.66 -3.53 3.78
N ILE A 73 -3.45 -3.19 2.76
CA ILE A 73 -4.18 -1.92 2.79
C ILE A 73 -5.23 -1.93 3.91
N ASP A 74 -5.88 -3.06 4.14
CA ASP A 74 -6.85 -3.18 5.23
C ASP A 74 -6.19 -2.94 6.60
N ALA A 75 -4.98 -3.45 6.80
CA ALA A 75 -4.22 -3.20 8.03
C ALA A 75 -3.90 -1.71 8.20
N LEU A 76 -3.56 -1.03 7.12
CA LEU A 76 -3.32 0.42 7.15
C LEU A 76 -4.59 1.20 7.46
N ILE A 77 -5.71 0.82 6.90
CA ILE A 77 -7.00 1.50 7.13
C ILE A 77 -7.35 1.49 8.62
N GLU A 78 -7.00 0.43 9.32
CA GLU A 78 -7.22 0.34 10.77
C GLU A 78 -6.30 1.25 11.59
N ASN A 79 -5.30 1.86 10.96
CA ASN A 79 -4.35 2.77 11.62
C ASN A 79 -4.28 4.09 10.84
N PRO A 80 -5.32 4.92 10.92
CA PRO A 80 -5.46 6.10 10.03
C PRO A 80 -4.31 7.09 10.11
N LYS A 81 -3.72 7.27 11.29
CA LYS A 81 -2.59 8.19 11.45
C LYS A 81 -1.37 7.75 10.66
N GLN A 82 -1.04 6.46 10.75
CA GLN A 82 0.04 5.86 9.96
C GLN A 82 -0.31 5.92 8.47
N PHE A 83 -1.57 5.62 8.15
CA PHE A 83 -2.05 5.64 6.78
C PHE A 83 -1.83 7.00 6.11
N LEU A 84 -2.24 8.08 6.77
CA LEU A 84 -2.12 9.42 6.19
C LEU A 84 -0.69 9.81 5.91
N TYR A 85 0.22 9.45 6.81
CA TYR A 85 1.65 9.71 6.58
C TYR A 85 2.18 8.97 5.36
N ILE A 86 1.84 7.67 5.25
CA ILE A 86 2.25 6.85 4.11
C ILE A 86 1.62 7.38 2.82
N ALA A 87 0.36 7.79 2.87
CA ALA A 87 -0.36 8.28 1.69
C ALA A 87 0.32 9.50 1.06
N LYS A 88 0.86 10.40 1.87
CA LYS A 88 1.60 11.56 1.36
C LYS A 88 2.79 11.16 0.51
N GLN A 89 3.47 10.09 0.91
CA GLN A 89 4.63 9.59 0.16
C GLN A 89 4.20 8.78 -1.06
N ALA A 90 3.06 8.10 -0.95
CA ALA A 90 2.59 7.20 -2.00
C ALA A 90 2.12 7.91 -3.27
N VAL A 91 1.72 9.18 -3.17
CA VAL A 91 1.26 9.96 -4.32
C VAL A 91 2.28 9.94 -5.46
N ARG A 92 3.56 9.89 -5.11
CA ARG A 92 4.67 9.92 -6.09
C ARG A 92 5.31 8.56 -6.32
N PHE A 93 4.79 7.50 -5.70
CA PHE A 93 5.36 6.18 -5.89
C PHE A 93 5.09 5.70 -7.33
N PRO A 94 6.09 5.13 -8.02
CA PRO A 94 5.95 4.82 -9.45
C PRO A 94 4.88 3.79 -9.81
N ASP A 95 4.58 2.85 -8.90
CA ASP A 95 3.67 1.75 -9.23
C ASP A 95 2.21 2.14 -8.98
N PRO A 96 1.37 2.17 -10.03
CA PRO A 96 -0.03 2.53 -9.88
C PRO A 96 -0.84 1.55 -9.01
N ASP A 97 -0.38 0.30 -8.87
CA ASP A 97 -1.07 -0.67 -8.01
C ASP A 97 -0.94 -0.33 -6.52
N ALA A 98 0.09 0.40 -6.12
CA ALA A 98 0.14 0.98 -4.79
C ALA A 98 -0.76 2.21 -4.70
N ARG A 99 -0.69 3.07 -5.70
CA ARG A 99 -1.43 4.34 -5.68
C ARG A 99 -2.94 4.15 -5.63
N TRP A 100 -3.50 3.21 -6.43
CA TRP A 100 -4.95 3.03 -6.40
C TRP A 100 -5.44 2.43 -5.07
N GLN A 101 -4.62 1.58 -4.44
CA GLN A 101 -4.98 1.03 -3.14
C GLN A 101 -4.99 2.12 -2.06
N ILE A 102 -4.03 3.03 -2.10
CA ILE A 102 -4.01 4.17 -1.19
C ILE A 102 -5.22 5.07 -1.43
N ALA A 103 -5.56 5.34 -2.69
CA ALA A 103 -6.75 6.15 -3.01
C ALA A 103 -8.02 5.49 -2.47
N TYR A 104 -8.17 4.18 -2.67
CA TYR A 104 -9.27 3.42 -2.10
C TYR A 104 -9.31 3.55 -0.58
N GLY A 105 -8.17 3.34 0.08
CA GLY A 105 -8.10 3.38 1.53
C GLY A 105 -8.45 4.74 2.12
N LEU A 106 -8.14 5.83 1.39
CA LEU A 106 -8.53 7.17 1.83
C LEU A 106 -10.05 7.32 2.00
N GLY A 107 -10.81 6.62 1.14
CA GLY A 107 -12.27 6.62 1.28
C GLY A 107 -12.77 5.81 2.47
N GLU A 108 -11.96 4.88 2.95
CA GLU A 108 -12.35 3.96 4.01
C GLU A 108 -11.93 4.40 5.41
N ILE A 109 -10.92 5.26 5.55
CA ILE A 109 -10.47 5.69 6.87
C ILE A 109 -11.50 6.61 7.52
N HIS A 110 -11.65 6.45 8.83
CA HIS A 110 -12.64 7.20 9.62
C HIS A 110 -12.03 8.49 10.18
N VAL A 111 -11.44 9.30 9.31
CA VAL A 111 -11.00 10.64 9.66
C VAL A 111 -11.56 11.59 8.60
N ASN A 112 -11.99 12.75 9.05
CA ASN A 112 -12.52 13.77 8.15
C ASN A 112 -11.72 15.04 8.38
N ASN A 113 -10.65 15.22 7.62
CA ASN A 113 -9.79 16.37 7.74
C ASN A 113 -9.34 16.87 6.35
N GLU A 114 -8.72 18.06 6.36
CA GLU A 114 -8.26 18.68 5.13
C GLU A 114 -7.15 17.86 4.43
N GLU A 115 -6.36 17.18 5.22
CA GLU A 115 -5.27 16.37 4.68
C GLU A 115 -5.81 15.24 3.78
N LYS A 116 -6.84 14.53 4.25
CA LYS A 116 -7.51 13.50 3.47
C LYS A 116 -8.06 14.08 2.17
N GLN A 117 -8.74 15.22 2.26
CA GLN A 117 -9.34 15.88 1.08
C GLN A 117 -8.27 16.31 0.09
N THR A 118 -7.18 16.86 0.57
CA THR A 118 -6.07 17.30 -0.28
C THR A 118 -5.47 16.12 -1.03
N LEU A 119 -5.25 15.00 -0.33
CA LEU A 119 -4.70 13.80 -0.94
C LEU A 119 -5.63 13.21 -1.99
N LEU A 120 -6.93 13.15 -1.70
CA LEU A 120 -7.90 12.66 -2.69
C LEU A 120 -7.91 13.52 -3.95
N LYS A 121 -7.82 14.84 -3.80
CA LYS A 121 -7.74 15.72 -4.96
C LYS A 121 -6.50 15.45 -5.80
N GLN A 122 -5.38 15.16 -5.16
CA GLN A 122 -4.16 14.80 -5.90
C GLN A 122 -4.35 13.51 -6.69
N PHE A 123 -4.96 12.49 -6.10
CA PHE A 123 -5.21 11.24 -6.80
C PHE A 123 -6.25 11.38 -7.93
N LEU A 124 -7.17 12.32 -7.83
CA LEU A 124 -8.12 12.61 -8.92
C LEU A 124 -7.41 13.11 -10.17
N HIS A 125 -6.19 13.62 -10.05
CA HIS A 125 -5.37 14.09 -11.17
C HIS A 125 -4.23 13.14 -11.51
N ASP A 126 -4.27 11.91 -10.99
CA ASP A 126 -3.23 10.92 -11.27
C ASP A 126 -3.17 10.61 -12.76
N GLU A 127 -1.99 10.25 -13.25
CA GLU A 127 -1.80 9.89 -14.65
C GLU A 127 -2.47 8.57 -15.03
N ASP A 128 -2.70 7.68 -14.05
CA ASP A 128 -3.31 6.38 -14.28
C ASP A 128 -4.83 6.48 -14.13
N GLU A 129 -5.57 5.96 -15.10
CA GLU A 129 -7.02 6.03 -15.11
C GLU A 129 -7.66 5.29 -13.94
N TYR A 130 -7.14 4.12 -13.60
CA TYR A 130 -7.73 3.33 -12.50
C TYR A 130 -7.54 4.01 -11.15
N VAL A 131 -6.38 4.65 -10.95
CA VAL A 131 -6.14 5.46 -9.75
C VAL A 131 -7.18 6.59 -9.66
N ARG A 132 -7.41 7.29 -10.76
CA ARG A 132 -8.42 8.37 -10.79
C ARG A 132 -9.80 7.84 -10.45
N ARG A 133 -10.18 6.68 -10.98
CA ARG A 133 -11.49 6.07 -10.69
C ARG A 133 -11.65 5.73 -9.22
N ARG A 134 -10.63 5.15 -8.62
CA ARG A 134 -10.68 4.80 -7.19
C ARG A 134 -10.74 6.05 -6.32
N ALA A 135 -10.03 7.10 -6.70
CA ALA A 135 -10.08 8.38 -5.99
C ALA A 135 -11.48 9.01 -6.11
N GLN A 136 -12.10 8.92 -7.29
CA GLN A 136 -13.45 9.44 -7.50
C GLN A 136 -14.46 8.75 -6.59
N VAL A 137 -14.41 7.42 -6.52
CA VAL A 137 -15.30 6.65 -5.65
C VAL A 137 -15.07 7.04 -4.18
N ALA A 138 -13.82 7.15 -3.77
CA ALA A 138 -13.48 7.53 -2.40
C ALA A 138 -13.99 8.93 -2.05
N PHE A 139 -13.91 9.86 -2.99
CA PHE A 139 -14.38 11.23 -2.82
C PHE A 139 -15.89 11.28 -2.65
N GLU A 140 -16.62 10.44 -3.39
CA GLU A 140 -18.09 10.39 -3.35
C GLU A 140 -18.66 9.77 -2.08
N VAL A 141 -17.89 8.91 -1.40
CA VAL A 141 -18.31 8.25 -0.17
C VAL A 141 -18.46 9.23 0.98
N GLU A 142 -17.93 10.41 0.84
CA GLU A 142 -18.08 11.47 1.83
C GLU A 142 -19.33 12.30 1.54
#